data_7b0754cef1988934438d3f03cb2de649
#
_entry.id   7b0754cef1988934438d3f03cb2de649
#
_cell.length_a   1.000
_cell.length_b   1.000
_cell.length_c   1.000
_cell.angle_alpha   90.00
_cell.angle_beta   90.00
_cell.angle_gamma   90.00
#
_symmetry.space_group_name_H-M   'P 1'
#
loop_
_entity.id
_entity.type
_entity.pdbx_description
1 polymer ?
#
loop_
_entity_poly.entity_id
_entity_poly.type
_entity_poly.pdbx_seq_one_letter_code
_entity_poly.pdbx_strand_id
1 'polypeptide(L)'
;MVERSLSHASGKDINSIDAAALARMSMSALDELFAELEPAALEQIQGRTRGRLVALRGFDWLPGFARGLAMSIVNRLPLWGGESFEGEFGTNTWLLPANVEFARCVVRRAPSLEEGEGETLRLDYDVAANPKLLREVVSELRELRPGLFLVRTRYRIGQHAPKLSYYLLER
;
A
#
# COMPACT_ATOMS: atom_id res chain seq x y z
N MET A 1 -1.75 -41.97 -2.87
CA MET A 1 -2.44 -41.69 -1.62
C MET A 1 -1.59 -40.80 -0.74
N VAL A 2 -1.36 -39.54 -1.11
CA VAL A 2 -0.83 -38.47 -0.26
C VAL A 2 -1.40 -37.15 -0.80
N GLU A 3 -2.70 -36.95 -0.61
CA GLU A 3 -3.34 -35.67 -0.64
C GLU A 3 -3.77 -35.37 0.80
N ARG A 4 -3.38 -34.22 1.29
CA ARG A 4 -3.82 -33.47 2.48
C ARG A 4 -2.64 -33.12 3.39
N SER A 5 -2.00 -31.99 3.10
CA SER A 5 -1.38 -31.19 4.17
C SER A 5 -0.94 -29.80 3.72
N LEU A 6 -1.78 -29.03 3.02
CA LEU A 6 -1.52 -27.60 2.76
C LEU A 6 -2.77 -26.73 3.04
N SER A 7 -3.65 -27.15 3.94
CA SER A 7 -4.88 -26.42 4.24
C SER A 7 -5.00 -26.05 5.72
N HIS A 8 -3.93 -25.54 6.36
CA HIS A 8 -4.04 -25.04 7.77
C HIS A 8 -2.94 -24.04 8.13
N ALA A 9 -2.61 -23.13 7.23
CA ALA A 9 -1.86 -21.92 7.62
C ALA A 9 -2.73 -20.63 7.57
N SER A 10 -4.04 -20.79 7.43
CA SER A 10 -5.02 -19.70 7.39
C SER A 10 -5.58 -19.43 8.78
N GLY A 11 -4.78 -18.84 9.68
CA GLY A 11 -5.21 -18.55 11.05
C GLY A 11 -4.20 -17.75 11.85
N LYS A 12 -3.17 -17.21 11.24
CA LYS A 12 -2.43 -16.13 11.89
C LYS A 12 -3.37 -14.93 11.93
N ASP A 13 -3.73 -14.53 13.14
CA ASP A 13 -4.53 -13.33 13.39
C ASP A 13 -3.94 -12.14 12.61
N ILE A 14 -4.47 -11.88 11.41
CA ILE A 14 -4.12 -10.71 10.59
C ILE A 14 -4.25 -9.44 11.44
N ASN A 15 -5.20 -9.46 12.38
CA ASN A 15 -5.41 -8.39 13.34
C ASN A 15 -4.24 -8.15 14.31
N SER A 16 -3.35 -9.11 14.50
CA SER A 16 -2.19 -8.99 15.40
C SER A 16 -0.89 -8.60 14.68
N ILE A 17 -0.89 -8.55 13.34
CA ILE A 17 0.30 -8.19 12.58
C ILE A 17 0.60 -6.70 12.76
N ASP A 18 1.76 -6.40 13.33
CA ASP A 18 2.21 -5.02 13.48
C ASP A 18 3.02 -4.54 12.25
N ALA A 19 3.22 -3.22 12.16
CA ALA A 19 3.96 -2.61 11.06
C ALA A 19 5.42 -3.06 11.00
N ALA A 20 6.02 -3.45 12.12
CA ALA A 20 7.39 -3.95 12.16
C ALA A 20 7.50 -5.37 11.60
N ALA A 21 6.49 -6.21 11.84
CA ALA A 21 6.40 -7.54 11.24
C ALA A 21 6.23 -7.43 9.72
N LEU A 22 5.34 -6.55 9.24
CA LEU A 22 5.15 -6.31 7.81
C LEU A 22 6.43 -5.82 7.13
N ALA A 23 7.19 -4.92 7.76
CA ALA A 23 8.45 -4.40 7.21
C ALA A 23 9.56 -5.45 7.09
N ARG A 24 9.41 -6.63 7.69
CA ARG A 24 10.33 -7.77 7.55
C ARG A 24 9.92 -8.73 6.44
N MET A 25 8.69 -8.62 5.94
CA MET A 25 8.16 -9.48 4.88
C MET A 25 8.81 -9.13 3.54
N SER A 26 8.91 -10.11 2.65
CA SER A 26 9.29 -9.88 1.26
C SER A 26 8.12 -9.26 0.48
N MET A 27 8.41 -8.69 -0.70
CA MET A 27 7.35 -8.19 -1.59
C MET A 27 6.36 -9.30 -1.94
N SER A 28 6.84 -10.53 -2.21
CA SER A 28 5.96 -11.68 -2.51
C SER A 28 5.06 -12.06 -1.34
N ALA A 29 5.59 -12.08 -0.11
CA ALA A 29 4.77 -12.36 1.07
C ALA A 29 3.74 -11.27 1.34
N LEU A 30 4.05 -10.01 1.01
CA LEU A 30 3.09 -8.90 1.07
C LEU A 30 2.05 -8.99 -0.05
N ASP A 31 2.42 -9.52 -1.24
CA ASP A 31 1.46 -9.79 -2.32
C ASP A 31 0.44 -10.86 -1.89
N GLU A 32 0.91 -11.97 -1.31
CA GLU A 32 0.05 -13.03 -0.78
C GLU A 32 -0.91 -12.48 0.30
N LEU A 33 -0.38 -11.74 1.26
CA LEU A 33 -1.19 -11.09 2.28
C LEU A 33 -2.21 -10.13 1.66
N PHE A 34 -1.79 -9.27 0.72
CA PHE A 34 -2.67 -8.30 0.09
C PHE A 34 -3.83 -8.97 -0.65
N ALA A 35 -3.58 -10.11 -1.32
CA ALA A 35 -4.59 -10.87 -2.04
C ALA A 35 -5.69 -11.45 -1.12
N GLU A 36 -5.35 -11.74 0.14
CA GLU A 36 -6.28 -12.28 1.16
C GLU A 36 -7.14 -11.20 1.84
N LEU A 37 -6.75 -9.91 1.71
CA LEU A 37 -7.46 -8.81 2.37
C LEU A 37 -8.73 -8.41 1.61
N GLU A 38 -9.72 -7.93 2.35
CA GLU A 38 -10.94 -7.37 1.76
C GLU A 38 -10.71 -5.96 1.19
N PRO A 39 -11.41 -5.60 0.10
CA PRO A 39 -11.41 -4.24 -0.41
C PRO A 39 -11.91 -3.26 0.64
N ALA A 40 -11.19 -2.17 0.87
CA ALA A 40 -11.69 -1.10 1.73
C ALA A 40 -12.88 -0.37 1.10
N ALA A 41 -13.79 0.10 1.93
CA ALA A 41 -14.85 1.01 1.49
C ALA A 41 -14.33 2.46 1.48
N LEU A 42 -14.86 3.27 0.55
CA LEU A 42 -14.45 4.67 0.40
C LEU A 42 -14.67 5.47 1.69
N GLU A 43 -15.73 5.16 2.41
CA GLU A 43 -16.11 5.83 3.67
C GLU A 43 -15.13 5.53 4.81
N GLN A 44 -14.46 4.39 4.75
CA GLN A 44 -13.51 3.96 5.79
C GLN A 44 -12.20 4.75 5.76
N ILE A 45 -11.81 5.28 4.59
CA ILE A 45 -10.54 6.00 4.44
C ILE A 45 -10.67 7.52 4.54
N GLN A 46 -11.89 8.06 4.70
CA GLN A 46 -12.11 9.51 4.71
C GLN A 46 -11.33 10.23 5.81
N GLY A 47 -10.86 11.45 5.50
CA GLY A 47 -10.08 12.28 6.39
C GLY A 47 -8.57 12.06 6.25
N ARG A 48 -7.83 12.46 7.27
CA ARG A 48 -6.36 12.35 7.31
C ARG A 48 -5.93 10.98 7.79
N THR A 49 -4.96 10.40 7.08
CA THR A 49 -4.30 9.18 7.48
C THR A 49 -2.81 9.43 7.72
N ARG A 50 -2.19 8.61 8.57
CA ARG A 50 -0.75 8.59 8.76
C ARG A 50 -0.15 7.51 7.87
N GLY A 51 0.86 7.87 7.10
CA GLY A 51 1.58 6.96 6.21
C GLY A 51 2.81 6.33 6.87
N ARG A 52 3.06 5.05 6.56
CA ARG A 52 4.28 4.34 6.95
C ARG A 52 4.71 3.40 5.84
N LEU A 53 5.92 3.58 5.33
CA LEU A 53 6.48 2.69 4.32
C LEU A 53 6.79 1.32 4.93
N VAL A 54 6.43 0.26 4.23
CA VAL A 54 6.62 -1.15 4.65
C VAL A 54 7.66 -1.84 3.80
N ALA A 55 7.60 -1.67 2.48
CA ALA A 55 8.54 -2.31 1.56
C ALA A 55 8.76 -1.44 0.32
N LEU A 56 9.97 -1.53 -0.22
CA LEU A 56 10.38 -0.92 -1.49
C LEU A 56 10.96 -1.99 -2.41
N ARG A 57 10.64 -1.89 -3.69
CA ARG A 57 11.27 -2.71 -4.72
C ARG A 57 12.78 -2.53 -4.70
N GLY A 58 13.49 -3.65 -4.82
CA GLY A 58 14.95 -3.67 -4.79
C GLY A 58 15.57 -3.94 -3.41
N PHE A 59 14.74 -4.08 -2.36
CA PHE A 59 15.21 -4.46 -1.03
C PHE A 59 14.98 -5.94 -0.69
N ASP A 60 14.39 -6.73 -1.60
CA ASP A 60 14.04 -8.14 -1.36
C ASP A 60 15.25 -9.06 -1.17
N TRP A 61 16.42 -8.67 -1.67
CA TRP A 61 17.67 -9.40 -1.47
C TRP A 61 18.19 -9.31 -0.04
N LEU A 62 17.71 -8.35 0.76
CA LEU A 62 18.07 -8.20 2.16
C LEU A 62 17.36 -9.26 3.03
N PRO A 63 18.03 -9.80 4.07
CA PRO A 63 17.36 -10.56 5.12
C PRO A 63 16.24 -9.72 5.79
N GLY A 64 15.19 -10.41 6.29
CA GLY A 64 14.02 -9.74 6.86
C GLY A 64 14.32 -8.71 7.97
N PHE A 65 15.29 -9.00 8.85
CA PHE A 65 15.70 -8.05 9.89
C PHE A 65 16.33 -6.77 9.30
N ALA A 66 17.12 -6.91 8.22
CA ALA A 66 17.75 -5.78 7.56
C ALA A 66 16.73 -4.92 6.78
N ARG A 67 15.72 -5.56 6.17
CA ARG A 67 14.57 -4.85 5.58
C ARG A 67 13.84 -4.03 6.63
N GLY A 68 13.49 -4.65 7.76
CA GLY A 68 12.84 -3.96 8.87
C GLY A 68 13.63 -2.77 9.40
N LEU A 69 14.95 -2.90 9.52
CA LEU A 69 15.83 -1.81 9.92
C LEU A 69 15.85 -0.68 8.88
N ALA A 70 15.99 -1.01 7.59
CA ALA A 70 15.98 -0.03 6.50
C ALA A 70 14.67 0.76 6.48
N MET A 71 13.51 0.09 6.56
CA MET A 71 12.22 0.76 6.62
C MET A 71 12.05 1.61 7.88
N SER A 72 12.59 1.17 9.02
CA SER A 72 12.60 1.98 10.25
C SER A 72 13.38 3.27 10.10
N ILE A 73 14.53 3.24 9.41
CA ILE A 73 15.33 4.44 9.13
C ILE A 73 14.57 5.37 8.17
N VAL A 74 14.04 4.85 7.07
CA VAL A 74 13.27 5.65 6.10
C VAL A 74 12.07 6.34 6.76
N ASN A 75 11.33 5.61 7.59
CA ASN A 75 10.15 6.14 8.27
C ASN A 75 10.47 7.17 9.38
N ARG A 76 11.72 7.28 9.81
CA ARG A 76 12.17 8.35 10.73
C ARG A 76 12.44 9.67 10.01
N LEU A 77 12.67 9.63 8.70
CA LEU A 77 12.83 10.84 7.92
C LEU A 77 11.46 11.51 7.77
N PRO A 78 11.28 12.77 8.14
CA PRO A 78 9.98 13.46 8.06
C PRO A 78 9.70 13.91 6.62
N LEU A 79 9.71 12.96 5.67
CA LEU A 79 9.51 13.26 4.25
C LEU A 79 8.03 13.17 3.85
N TRP A 80 7.35 12.10 4.29
CA TRP A 80 5.96 11.82 3.90
C TRP A 80 5.10 11.55 5.15
N GLY A 81 3.97 12.23 5.24
CA GLY A 81 3.07 12.17 6.41
C GLY A 81 1.88 11.24 6.22
N GLY A 82 1.60 10.82 5.01
CA GLY A 82 0.43 10.02 4.66
C GLY A 82 -0.43 10.68 3.59
N GLU A 83 -1.70 10.35 3.59
CA GLU A 83 -2.68 10.83 2.62
C GLU A 83 -3.91 11.43 3.31
N SER A 84 -4.56 12.35 2.64
CA SER A 84 -5.83 12.94 3.05
C SER A 84 -6.88 12.67 1.99
N PHE A 85 -8.07 12.23 2.40
CA PHE A 85 -9.16 11.86 1.49
C PHE A 85 -10.41 12.67 1.77
N GLU A 86 -11.03 13.16 0.70
CA GLU A 86 -12.30 13.88 0.73
C GLU A 86 -13.17 13.41 -0.45
N GLY A 87 -14.24 12.66 -0.14
CA GLY A 87 -15.06 12.00 -1.15
C GLY A 87 -14.22 11.06 -2.03
N GLU A 88 -14.29 11.22 -3.33
CA GLU A 88 -13.55 10.44 -4.33
C GLU A 88 -12.15 11.01 -4.64
N PHE A 89 -11.65 11.93 -3.84
CA PHE A 89 -10.34 12.56 -4.07
C PHE A 89 -9.40 12.32 -2.91
N GLY A 90 -8.13 12.14 -3.24
CA GLY A 90 -7.05 12.02 -2.28
C GLY A 90 -5.88 12.93 -2.64
N THR A 91 -5.11 13.30 -1.63
CA THR A 91 -3.86 14.05 -1.78
C THR A 91 -2.80 13.49 -0.83
N ASN A 92 -1.56 13.43 -1.30
CA ASN A 92 -0.42 13.10 -0.44
C ASN A 92 -0.01 14.31 0.38
N THR A 93 0.24 14.09 1.66
CA THR A 93 0.78 15.09 2.58
C THR A 93 2.28 14.88 2.74
N TRP A 94 3.07 15.85 2.30
CA TRP A 94 4.52 15.86 2.47
C TRP A 94 4.88 16.78 3.63
N LEU A 95 5.67 16.29 4.55
CA LEU A 95 6.05 17.03 5.77
C LEU A 95 7.16 18.04 5.53
N LEU A 96 7.97 17.85 4.49
CA LEU A 96 9.03 18.79 4.09
C LEU A 96 8.86 19.14 2.60
N PRO A 97 9.00 20.44 2.22
CA PRO A 97 9.48 21.56 3.06
C PRO A 97 8.44 22.22 3.99
N ALA A 98 7.17 21.93 3.93
CA ALA A 98 6.18 22.51 4.86
C ALA A 98 4.76 21.99 4.60
N ASN A 99 4.40 20.78 5.05
CA ASN A 99 3.02 20.24 4.97
C ASN A 99 2.33 20.51 3.61
N VAL A 100 3.06 20.28 2.52
CA VAL A 100 2.55 20.54 1.17
C VAL A 100 1.68 19.37 0.75
N GLU A 101 0.43 19.65 0.39
CA GLU A 101 -0.44 18.70 -0.28
C GLU A 101 -0.04 18.63 -1.76
N PHE A 102 0.40 17.47 -2.19
CA PHE A 102 0.89 17.23 -3.53
C PHE A 102 0.53 15.81 -3.99
N ALA A 103 0.46 15.60 -5.30
CA ALA A 103 0.06 14.33 -5.88
C ALA A 103 -1.41 13.96 -5.56
N ARG A 104 -2.31 14.58 -6.30
CA ARG A 104 -3.75 14.30 -6.23
C ARG A 104 -4.08 12.97 -6.87
N CYS A 105 -5.03 12.24 -6.32
CA CYS A 105 -5.56 11.02 -6.91
C CYS A 105 -7.08 11.01 -6.91
N VAL A 106 -7.65 10.25 -7.84
CA VAL A 106 -9.05 9.86 -7.83
C VAL A 106 -9.15 8.49 -7.21
N VAL A 107 -10.06 8.34 -6.26
CA VAL A 107 -10.27 7.10 -5.51
C VAL A 107 -11.56 6.45 -5.98
N ARG A 108 -11.47 5.19 -6.42
CA ARG A 108 -12.63 4.44 -6.91
C ARG A 108 -12.49 2.95 -6.70
N ARG A 109 -13.60 2.27 -6.56
CA ARG A 109 -13.63 0.81 -6.62
C ARG A 109 -13.34 0.33 -8.04
N ALA A 110 -12.44 -0.63 -8.18
CA ALA A 110 -12.04 -1.17 -9.48
C ALA A 110 -11.49 -2.59 -9.32
N PRO A 111 -11.50 -3.42 -10.38
CA PRO A 111 -10.78 -4.69 -10.37
C PRO A 111 -9.30 -4.47 -10.05
N SER A 112 -8.69 -5.41 -9.30
CA SER A 112 -7.24 -5.37 -9.05
C SER A 112 -6.46 -5.36 -10.37
N LEU A 113 -5.30 -4.75 -10.36
CA LEU A 113 -4.33 -4.82 -11.46
C LEU A 113 -3.62 -6.18 -11.51
N GLU A 114 -3.80 -7.03 -10.51
CA GLU A 114 -3.36 -8.42 -10.50
C GLU A 114 -4.55 -9.31 -10.85
N GLU A 115 -4.38 -10.16 -11.85
CA GLU A 115 -5.44 -11.06 -12.30
C GLU A 115 -5.83 -12.05 -11.18
N GLY A 116 -7.13 -12.22 -10.99
CA GLY A 116 -7.67 -13.15 -9.99
C GLY A 116 -7.80 -12.61 -8.56
N GLU A 117 -7.30 -11.43 -8.25
CA GLU A 117 -7.40 -10.85 -6.89
C GLU A 117 -8.75 -10.17 -6.56
N GLY A 118 -9.68 -10.10 -7.51
CA GLY A 118 -10.97 -9.45 -7.29
C GLY A 118 -10.91 -7.92 -7.31
N GLU A 119 -11.77 -7.27 -6.53
CA GLU A 119 -11.84 -5.81 -6.44
C GLU A 119 -10.87 -5.22 -5.41
N THR A 120 -10.57 -3.94 -5.58
CA THR A 120 -9.77 -3.13 -4.68
C THR A 120 -10.25 -1.68 -4.70
N LEU A 121 -9.89 -0.90 -3.69
CA LEU A 121 -10.02 0.55 -3.77
C LEU A 121 -8.76 1.10 -4.46
N ARG A 122 -8.94 1.67 -5.65
CA ARG A 122 -7.84 2.17 -6.49
C ARG A 122 -7.66 3.66 -6.30
N LEU A 123 -6.41 4.08 -6.10
CA LEU A 123 -5.96 5.46 -6.08
C LEU A 123 -5.24 5.72 -7.41
N ASP A 124 -5.87 6.47 -8.29
CA ASP A 124 -5.36 6.75 -9.63
C ASP A 124 -4.81 8.18 -9.68
N TYR A 125 -3.50 8.30 -9.89
CA TYR A 125 -2.81 9.59 -9.93
C TYR A 125 -2.79 10.22 -11.32
N ASP A 126 -3.46 9.64 -12.33
CA ASP A 126 -3.61 10.26 -13.64
C ASP A 126 -4.61 11.44 -13.61
N VAL A 127 -4.22 12.47 -12.91
CA VAL A 127 -4.94 13.72 -12.76
C VAL A 127 -4.15 14.82 -13.47
N ALA A 128 -4.82 15.65 -14.27
CA ALA A 128 -4.19 16.68 -15.08
C ALA A 128 -3.33 17.67 -14.28
N ALA A 129 -3.69 17.91 -13.01
CA ALA A 129 -2.92 18.77 -12.11
C ALA A 129 -1.58 18.17 -11.65
N ASN A 130 -1.38 16.88 -11.84
CA ASN A 130 -0.12 16.21 -11.46
C ASN A 130 0.94 16.34 -12.56
N PRO A 131 2.24 16.42 -12.20
CA PRO A 131 3.33 16.24 -13.14
C PRO A 131 3.22 14.90 -13.87
N LYS A 132 3.64 14.86 -15.14
CA LYS A 132 3.52 13.67 -16.00
C LYS A 132 4.06 12.39 -15.37
N LEU A 133 5.19 12.46 -14.67
CA LEU A 133 5.80 11.30 -14.01
C LEU A 133 4.90 10.72 -12.89
N LEU A 134 4.15 11.56 -12.18
CA LEU A 134 3.23 11.09 -11.14
C LEU A 134 1.94 10.51 -11.71
N ARG A 135 1.55 10.89 -12.91
CA ARG A 135 0.33 10.40 -13.55
C ARG A 135 0.41 8.92 -13.92
N GLU A 136 1.61 8.36 -13.95
CA GLU A 136 1.84 6.93 -14.16
C GLU A 136 1.74 6.11 -12.86
N VAL A 137 1.64 6.77 -11.71
CA VAL A 137 1.47 6.09 -10.42
C VAL A 137 0.02 5.64 -10.27
N VAL A 138 -0.15 4.43 -9.76
CA VAL A 138 -1.43 3.87 -9.36
C VAL A 138 -1.22 3.05 -8.09
N SER A 139 -2.11 3.22 -7.12
CA SER A 139 -2.09 2.45 -5.88
C SER A 139 -3.39 1.68 -5.72
N GLU A 140 -3.30 0.56 -5.02
CA GLU A 140 -4.41 -0.32 -4.66
C GLU A 140 -4.44 -0.46 -3.15
N LEU A 141 -5.60 -0.31 -2.55
CA LEU A 141 -5.78 -0.25 -1.11
C LEU A 141 -6.77 -1.31 -0.65
N ARG A 142 -6.40 -2.06 0.38
CA ARG A 142 -7.25 -3.03 1.08
C ARG A 142 -7.17 -2.85 2.58
N GLU A 143 -8.24 -3.21 3.27
CA GLU A 143 -8.28 -3.10 4.72
C GLU A 143 -7.54 -4.26 5.38
N LEU A 144 -6.52 -3.96 6.17
CA LEU A 144 -5.80 -4.95 6.98
C LEU A 144 -6.56 -5.23 8.29
N ARG A 145 -7.10 -4.18 8.89
CA ARG A 145 -8.00 -4.19 10.07
C ARG A 145 -8.66 -2.82 10.19
N PRO A 146 -9.72 -2.66 11.00
CA PRO A 146 -10.42 -1.39 11.15
C PRO A 146 -9.48 -0.21 11.37
N GLY A 147 -9.51 0.75 10.43
CA GLY A 147 -8.67 1.95 10.46
C GLY A 147 -7.22 1.77 10.04
N LEU A 148 -6.80 0.56 9.63
CA LEU A 148 -5.45 0.29 9.10
C LEU A 148 -5.55 -0.38 7.73
N PHE A 149 -4.91 0.24 6.74
CA PHE A 149 -4.99 -0.17 5.35
C PHE A 149 -3.59 -0.49 4.83
N LEU A 150 -3.49 -1.59 4.06
CA LEU A 150 -2.30 -1.94 3.30
C LEU A 150 -2.48 -1.41 1.88
N VAL A 151 -1.48 -0.67 1.41
CA VAL A 151 -1.49 -0.05 0.08
C VAL A 151 -0.33 -0.59 -0.74
N ARG A 152 -0.63 -1.02 -1.96
CA ARG A 152 0.31 -1.50 -2.96
C ARG A 152 0.43 -0.46 -4.07
N THR A 153 1.62 0.11 -4.26
CA THR A 153 1.89 1.08 -5.32
C THR A 153 2.54 0.43 -6.51
N ARG A 154 2.09 0.83 -7.69
CA ARG A 154 2.61 0.42 -8.99
C ARG A 154 2.95 1.65 -9.84
N TYR A 155 3.77 1.45 -10.84
CA TYR A 155 4.11 2.46 -11.84
C TYR A 155 3.82 1.92 -13.23
N ARG A 156 3.02 2.63 -14.01
CA ARG A 156 2.67 2.23 -15.38
C ARG A 156 3.84 2.48 -16.32
N ILE A 157 4.25 1.46 -17.05
CA ILE A 157 5.27 1.52 -18.09
C ILE A 157 4.71 0.81 -19.32
N GLY A 158 4.12 1.56 -20.26
CA GLY A 158 3.40 0.97 -21.38
C GLY A 158 2.24 0.07 -20.94
N GLN A 159 2.29 -1.22 -21.25
CA GLN A 159 1.28 -2.20 -20.85
C GLN A 159 1.56 -2.87 -19.51
N HIS A 160 2.67 -2.54 -18.87
CA HIS A 160 3.08 -3.14 -17.59
C HIS A 160 2.89 -2.17 -16.44
N ALA A 161 2.64 -2.69 -15.26
CA ALA A 161 2.54 -1.91 -14.04
C ALA A 161 3.31 -2.60 -12.89
N PRO A 162 4.65 -2.58 -12.93
CA PRO A 162 5.47 -3.21 -11.89
C PRO A 162 5.19 -2.59 -10.53
N LYS A 163 5.22 -3.44 -9.50
CA LYS A 163 5.07 -3.05 -8.10
C LYS A 163 6.30 -2.26 -7.66
N LEU A 164 6.07 -1.13 -6.99
CA LEU A 164 7.13 -0.26 -6.47
C LEU A 164 7.31 -0.40 -4.97
N SER A 165 6.20 -0.36 -4.24
CA SER A 165 6.24 -0.30 -2.78
C SER A 165 4.96 -0.82 -2.15
N TYR A 166 5.08 -1.13 -0.86
CA TYR A 166 3.98 -1.29 0.07
C TYR A 166 4.09 -0.26 1.18
N TYR A 167 2.98 0.30 1.59
CA TYR A 167 2.89 1.18 2.75
C TYR A 167 1.57 0.98 3.50
N LEU A 168 1.54 1.44 4.72
CA LEU A 168 0.34 1.47 5.55
C LEU A 168 -0.23 2.88 5.57
N LEU A 169 -1.54 2.96 5.60
CA LEU A 169 -2.30 4.14 5.98
C LEU A 169 -3.06 3.82 7.26
N GLU A 170 -2.86 4.61 8.29
CA GLU A 170 -3.52 4.50 9.59
C GLU A 170 -4.37 5.75 9.84
N ARG A 171 -5.63 5.52 10.20
CA ARG A 171 -6.61 6.56 10.50
C ARG A 171 -6.69 6.88 11.98
#